data_9bfc7402a6e5d39aa913f0059bfdfb9f
#
_entry.id   9bfc7402a6e5d39aa913f0059bfdfb9f
#
_cell.length_a   1.000
_cell.length_b   1.000
_cell.length_c   1.000
_cell.angle_alpha   90.00
_cell.angle_beta   90.00
_cell.angle_gamma   90.00
#
_symmetry.space_group_name_H-M   'P 1'
#
loop_
_entity.id
_entity.type
_entity.pdbx_description
1 polymer ?
#
loop_
_entity_poly.entity_id
_entity_poly.type
_entity_poly.pdbx_seq_one_letter_code
_entity_poly.pdbx_strand_id
1 'polypeptide(L)'
;MTLLLFSSLLSSEDVSDPFEDINRLTFKFNESLDRNIAKPTASFYQKFPTPIKKGVTNAFDNLEEINTSFNQVLQGKPLTALNDISRFVINSTIGIGGIFDVGTALGLKRHEEDFGQTLATWGVPAGPYVMLPVLGPHTLRDLFGRPVSSFLSVTFHMTDSDVNFGLNMIDALETRERLLEVESLLSGDKYYFVRDSYIQYLDYEIKDGLNIEDNFTDDMDDFLID
;
A
#
# COMPACT_ATOMS: atom_id res chain seq x y z
N MET A 1 13.71 31.01 21.58
CA MET A 1 13.54 30.36 20.26
C MET A 1 12.51 29.26 20.44
N THR A 2 11.26 29.61 20.22
CA THR A 2 10.07 28.79 20.56
C THR A 2 9.85 27.77 19.46
N LEU A 3 10.10 26.49 19.74
CA LEU A 3 9.71 25.39 18.86
C LEU A 3 8.17 25.35 18.85
N LEU A 4 7.56 25.78 17.76
CA LEU A 4 6.16 25.49 17.47
C LEU A 4 6.04 24.00 17.16
N LEU A 5 5.62 23.23 18.15
CA LEU A 5 5.08 21.89 17.94
C LEU A 5 3.79 22.03 17.12
N PHE A 6 3.90 21.81 15.81
CA PHE A 6 2.74 21.53 14.99
C PHE A 6 2.25 20.13 15.37
N SER A 7 1.44 20.04 16.39
CA SER A 7 0.51 18.95 16.60
C SER A 7 -0.60 19.14 15.56
N SER A 8 -0.41 18.65 14.35
CA SER A 8 -1.52 18.45 13.43
C SER A 8 -2.39 17.35 14.04
N LEU A 9 -3.55 17.72 14.53
CA LEU A 9 -4.68 16.80 14.70
C LEU A 9 -4.92 16.21 13.31
N LEU A 10 -4.46 15.00 13.07
CA LEU A 10 -4.75 14.22 11.87
C LEU A 10 -6.24 13.86 11.93
N SER A 11 -7.08 14.81 11.49
CA SER A 11 -8.48 14.53 11.14
C SER A 11 -8.45 13.61 9.92
N SER A 12 -9.32 12.59 9.89
CA SER A 12 -9.51 11.78 8.68
C SER A 12 -9.79 12.72 7.52
N GLU A 13 -9.05 12.59 6.42
CA GLU A 13 -9.24 13.44 5.24
C GLU A 13 -10.61 13.12 4.61
N ASP A 14 -11.44 14.14 4.43
CA ASP A 14 -12.70 14.01 3.70
C ASP A 14 -12.40 13.95 2.19
N VAL A 15 -12.28 12.73 1.67
CA VAL A 15 -11.99 12.48 0.26
C VAL A 15 -13.29 12.50 -0.53
N SER A 16 -13.55 13.61 -1.22
CA SER A 16 -14.72 13.77 -2.08
C SER A 16 -14.61 12.99 -3.39
N ASP A 17 -15.75 12.61 -3.96
CA ASP A 17 -15.84 11.91 -5.25
C ASP A 17 -16.68 12.74 -6.26
N PRO A 18 -16.16 13.87 -6.75
CA PRO A 18 -16.87 14.70 -7.70
C PRO A 18 -16.97 14.10 -9.10
N PHE A 19 -16.21 13.04 -9.38
CA PHE A 19 -16.16 12.35 -10.67
C PHE A 19 -16.86 10.98 -10.63
N GLU A 20 -17.80 10.77 -9.71
CA GLU A 20 -18.42 9.46 -9.46
C GLU A 20 -18.94 8.79 -10.74
N ASP A 21 -19.60 9.51 -11.64
CA ASP A 21 -20.14 8.95 -12.88
C ASP A 21 -19.04 8.36 -13.78
N ILE A 22 -17.91 9.09 -13.92
CA ILE A 22 -16.76 8.67 -14.72
C ILE A 22 -16.04 7.53 -13.98
N ASN A 23 -15.85 7.66 -12.69
CA ASN A 23 -15.22 6.65 -11.85
C ASN A 23 -15.97 5.32 -11.89
N ARG A 24 -17.30 5.34 -11.89
CA ARG A 24 -18.15 4.14 -12.04
C ARG A 24 -18.02 3.50 -13.41
N LEU A 25 -17.87 4.28 -14.48
CA LEU A 25 -17.63 3.73 -15.82
C LEU A 25 -16.26 3.02 -15.87
N THR A 26 -15.23 3.66 -15.33
CA THR A 26 -13.89 3.07 -15.24
C THR A 26 -13.88 1.83 -14.33
N PHE A 27 -14.61 1.87 -13.21
CA PHE A 27 -14.77 0.72 -12.32
C PHE A 27 -15.37 -0.49 -13.05
N LYS A 28 -16.46 -0.30 -13.83
CA LYS A 28 -17.06 -1.38 -14.63
C LYS A 28 -16.10 -1.94 -15.67
N PHE A 29 -15.29 -1.10 -16.28
CA PHE A 29 -14.22 -1.54 -17.18
C PHE A 29 -13.20 -2.41 -16.42
N ASN A 30 -12.70 -1.94 -15.27
CA ASN A 30 -11.76 -2.67 -14.43
C ASN A 30 -12.36 -3.99 -13.92
N GLU A 31 -13.63 -3.99 -13.51
CA GLU A 31 -14.34 -5.23 -13.11
C GLU A 31 -14.45 -6.24 -14.26
N SER A 32 -14.67 -5.75 -15.48
CA SER A 32 -14.70 -6.62 -16.67
C SER A 32 -13.32 -7.21 -16.97
N LEU A 33 -12.27 -6.40 -16.87
CA LEU A 33 -10.88 -6.84 -17.03
C LEU A 33 -10.48 -7.85 -15.93
N ASP A 34 -10.84 -7.56 -14.70
CA ASP A 34 -10.61 -8.47 -13.57
C ASP A 34 -11.29 -9.83 -13.81
N ARG A 35 -12.57 -9.84 -14.11
CA ARG A 35 -13.34 -11.07 -14.29
C ARG A 35 -12.81 -11.93 -15.44
N ASN A 36 -12.36 -11.32 -16.54
CA ASN A 36 -11.98 -12.04 -17.74
C ASN A 36 -10.48 -12.38 -17.81
N ILE A 37 -9.62 -11.64 -17.10
CA ILE A 37 -8.16 -11.80 -17.18
C ILE A 37 -7.55 -11.98 -15.78
N ALA A 38 -7.67 -11.00 -14.87
CA ALA A 38 -6.93 -11.02 -13.62
C ALA A 38 -7.37 -12.18 -12.71
N LYS A 39 -8.66 -12.38 -12.50
CA LYS A 39 -9.19 -13.44 -11.65
C LYS A 39 -8.85 -14.87 -12.14
N PRO A 40 -9.02 -15.23 -13.44
CA PRO A 40 -8.57 -16.52 -13.95
C PRO A 40 -7.06 -16.75 -13.78
N THR A 41 -6.25 -15.71 -14.04
CA THR A 41 -4.79 -15.78 -13.92
C THR A 41 -4.35 -15.91 -12.45
N ALA A 42 -4.93 -15.14 -11.54
CA ALA A 42 -4.70 -15.26 -10.10
C ALA A 42 -5.11 -16.64 -9.56
N SER A 43 -6.24 -17.19 -10.04
CA SER A 43 -6.68 -18.55 -9.69
C SER A 43 -5.73 -19.64 -10.21
N PHE A 44 -5.04 -19.38 -11.31
CA PHE A 44 -3.96 -20.26 -11.78
C PHE A 44 -2.71 -20.10 -10.90
N TYR A 45 -2.33 -18.88 -10.56
CA TYR A 45 -1.19 -18.58 -9.67
C TYR A 45 -1.40 -19.19 -8.27
N GLN A 46 -2.62 -19.25 -7.77
CA GLN A 46 -2.96 -19.89 -6.48
C GLN A 46 -2.53 -21.37 -6.40
N LYS A 47 -2.39 -22.06 -7.55
CA LYS A 47 -1.96 -23.47 -7.59
C LYS A 47 -0.46 -23.66 -7.37
N PHE A 48 0.34 -22.60 -7.40
CA PHE A 48 1.78 -22.70 -7.14
C PHE A 48 2.05 -22.98 -5.66
N PRO A 49 3.11 -23.75 -5.35
CA PRO A 49 3.49 -24.04 -3.96
C PRO A 49 3.75 -22.76 -3.17
N THR A 50 3.20 -22.70 -1.95
CA THR A 50 3.35 -21.55 -1.04
C THR A 50 4.79 -21.07 -0.85
N PRO A 51 5.82 -21.95 -0.73
CA PRO A 51 7.21 -21.48 -0.60
C PRO A 51 7.71 -20.69 -1.81
N ILE A 52 7.27 -21.06 -3.02
CA ILE A 52 7.65 -20.33 -4.25
C ILE A 52 6.99 -18.95 -4.25
N LYS A 53 5.68 -18.89 -3.98
CA LYS A 53 4.95 -17.61 -3.89
C LYS A 53 5.57 -16.70 -2.85
N LYS A 54 5.80 -17.20 -1.62
CA LYS A 54 6.46 -16.42 -0.56
C LYS A 54 7.85 -15.92 -0.96
N GLY A 55 8.65 -16.73 -1.65
CA GLY A 55 9.96 -16.31 -2.11
C GLY A 55 9.89 -15.16 -3.13
N VAL A 56 8.90 -15.19 -4.00
CA VAL A 56 8.64 -14.11 -4.97
C VAL A 56 8.21 -12.84 -4.23
N THR A 57 7.20 -12.91 -3.36
CA THR A 57 6.75 -11.77 -2.52
C THR A 57 7.92 -11.16 -1.77
N ASN A 58 8.66 -11.97 -1.02
CA ASN A 58 9.78 -11.47 -0.22
C ASN A 58 10.84 -10.73 -1.06
N ALA A 59 11.10 -11.23 -2.29
CA ALA A 59 12.06 -10.58 -3.19
C ALA A 59 11.56 -9.20 -3.65
N PHE A 60 10.26 -9.07 -3.96
CA PHE A 60 9.64 -7.77 -4.27
C PHE A 60 9.67 -6.83 -3.08
N ASP A 61 9.20 -7.30 -1.94
CA ASP A 61 9.19 -6.57 -0.69
C ASP A 61 10.59 -6.03 -0.35
N ASN A 62 11.61 -6.86 -0.56
CA ASN A 62 12.99 -6.46 -0.33
C ASN A 62 13.45 -5.33 -1.28
N LEU A 63 12.99 -5.30 -2.53
CA LEU A 63 13.31 -4.20 -3.45
C LEU A 63 12.57 -2.91 -3.06
N GLU A 64 11.35 -3.02 -2.53
CA GLU A 64 10.56 -1.88 -2.08
C GLU A 64 11.09 -1.25 -0.78
N GLU A 65 11.86 -1.97 0.05
CA GLU A 65 12.50 -1.44 1.27
C GLU A 65 13.36 -0.18 0.98
N ILE A 66 13.93 -0.07 -0.23
CA ILE A 66 14.73 1.10 -0.64
C ILE A 66 13.82 2.32 -0.82
N ASN A 67 12.69 2.16 -1.53
CA ASN A 67 11.71 3.21 -1.72
C ASN A 67 11.10 3.64 -0.37
N THR A 68 10.70 2.66 0.45
CA THR A 68 10.18 2.87 1.80
C THR A 68 11.16 3.68 2.65
N SER A 69 12.42 3.25 2.73
CA SER A 69 13.45 3.92 3.53
C SER A 69 13.69 5.36 3.09
N PHE A 70 13.66 5.62 1.78
CA PHE A 70 13.82 6.97 1.26
C PHE A 70 12.64 7.87 1.66
N ASN A 71 11.42 7.38 1.54
CA ASN A 71 10.22 8.12 1.96
C ASN A 71 10.21 8.38 3.46
N GLN A 72 10.61 7.42 4.30
CA GLN A 72 10.75 7.60 5.75
C GLN A 72 11.74 8.72 6.11
N VAL A 73 12.87 8.82 5.39
CA VAL A 73 13.81 9.95 5.59
C VAL A 73 13.14 11.26 5.24
N LEU A 74 12.40 11.34 4.14
CA LEU A 74 11.66 12.55 3.73
C LEU A 74 10.55 12.93 4.71
N GLN A 75 9.98 11.95 5.40
CA GLN A 75 8.96 12.13 6.44
C GLN A 75 9.55 12.47 7.83
N GLY A 76 10.89 12.48 7.95
CA GLY A 76 11.55 12.74 9.23
C GLY A 76 11.56 11.55 10.20
N LYS A 77 11.46 10.32 9.69
CA LYS A 77 11.47 9.04 10.43
C LYS A 77 12.82 8.28 10.26
N PRO A 78 13.98 8.80 10.67
CA PRO A 78 15.28 8.20 10.33
C PRO A 78 15.52 6.84 10.98
N LEU A 79 14.91 6.56 12.14
CA LEU A 79 15.08 5.29 12.82
C LEU A 79 14.34 4.14 12.11
N THR A 80 13.15 4.39 11.60
CA THR A 80 12.41 3.42 10.77
C THR A 80 13.10 3.21 9.44
N ALA A 81 13.63 4.29 8.82
CA ALA A 81 14.46 4.18 7.62
C ALA A 81 15.69 3.29 7.84
N LEU A 82 16.39 3.43 8.97
CA LEU A 82 17.53 2.57 9.30
C LEU A 82 17.11 1.11 9.50
N ASN A 83 15.93 0.87 10.10
CA ASN A 83 15.37 -0.47 10.23
C ASN A 83 15.18 -1.12 8.84
N ASP A 84 14.54 -0.41 7.90
CA ASP A 84 14.20 -0.98 6.60
C ASP A 84 15.41 -1.10 5.67
N ILE A 85 16.38 -0.17 5.75
CA ILE A 85 17.70 -0.34 5.13
C ILE A 85 18.42 -1.60 5.68
N SER A 86 18.33 -1.83 6.99
CA SER A 86 18.92 -3.03 7.60
C SER A 86 18.24 -4.31 7.10
N ARG A 87 16.90 -4.30 6.96
CA ARG A 87 16.14 -5.39 6.34
C ARG A 87 16.62 -5.66 4.92
N PHE A 88 16.69 -4.61 4.09
CA PHE A 88 17.18 -4.72 2.72
C PHE A 88 18.56 -5.39 2.66
N VAL A 89 19.52 -4.94 3.46
CA VAL A 89 20.89 -5.49 3.47
C VAL A 89 20.90 -6.96 3.91
N ILE A 90 20.20 -7.29 4.99
CA ILE A 90 20.12 -8.64 5.54
C ILE A 90 19.43 -9.59 4.57
N ASN A 91 18.28 -9.20 4.04
CA ASN A 91 17.49 -10.01 3.11
C ASN A 91 18.22 -10.19 1.77
N SER A 92 18.91 -9.16 1.28
CA SER A 92 19.69 -9.25 0.04
C SER A 92 20.93 -10.13 0.19
N THR A 93 21.56 -10.17 1.36
CA THR A 93 22.79 -10.95 1.61
C THR A 93 22.49 -12.35 2.15
N ILE A 94 21.97 -12.43 3.36
CA ILE A 94 21.67 -13.70 4.04
C ILE A 94 20.40 -14.34 3.46
N GLY A 95 19.39 -13.52 3.08
CA GLY A 95 18.14 -13.95 2.49
C GLY A 95 18.21 -14.29 0.99
N ILE A 96 19.41 -14.35 0.40
CA ILE A 96 19.65 -14.73 -1.01
C ILE A 96 18.84 -13.83 -1.96
N GLY A 97 19.21 -12.54 -2.01
CA GLY A 97 18.53 -11.57 -2.87
C GLY A 97 17.08 -11.26 -2.47
N GLY A 98 16.74 -11.46 -1.19
CA GLY A 98 15.40 -11.18 -0.67
C GLY A 98 14.41 -12.35 -0.75
N ILE A 99 14.80 -13.52 -1.30
CA ILE A 99 13.90 -14.69 -1.35
C ILE A 99 13.47 -15.14 0.05
N PHE A 100 14.35 -15.03 1.04
CA PHE A 100 14.07 -15.32 2.43
C PHE A 100 14.03 -14.03 3.25
N ASP A 101 12.92 -13.80 3.96
CA ASP A 101 12.77 -12.66 4.87
C ASP A 101 13.44 -12.98 6.23
N VAL A 102 14.75 -12.81 6.25
CA VAL A 102 15.57 -12.99 7.45
C VAL A 102 15.38 -11.81 8.42
N GLY A 103 15.13 -10.60 7.90
CA GLY A 103 14.89 -9.41 8.69
C GLY A 103 13.73 -9.58 9.67
N THR A 104 12.59 -10.10 9.23
CA THR A 104 11.46 -10.42 10.11
C THR A 104 11.82 -11.49 11.14
N ALA A 105 12.58 -12.51 10.76
CA ALA A 105 13.04 -13.54 11.70
C ALA A 105 13.97 -12.98 12.80
N LEU A 106 14.67 -11.87 12.52
CA LEU A 106 15.49 -11.13 13.49
C LEU A 106 14.72 -10.07 14.29
N GLY A 107 13.41 -9.94 14.08
CA GLY A 107 12.54 -9.01 14.80
C GLY A 107 12.50 -7.59 14.21
N LEU A 108 13.03 -7.37 13.01
CA LEU A 108 12.92 -6.10 12.30
C LEU A 108 11.51 -6.00 11.69
N LYS A 109 10.76 -4.96 12.04
CA LYS A 109 9.42 -4.71 11.47
C LYS A 109 9.56 -4.24 10.03
N ARG A 110 8.64 -4.67 9.17
CA ARG A 110 8.46 -4.13 7.83
C ARG A 110 7.53 -2.94 7.88
N HIS A 111 7.85 -1.92 7.09
CA HIS A 111 7.01 -0.76 6.86
C HIS A 111 6.77 -0.64 5.36
N GLU A 112 5.71 0.07 4.99
CA GLU A 112 5.37 0.37 3.61
C GLU A 112 5.14 1.87 3.50
N GLU A 113 5.99 2.55 2.72
CA GLU A 113 5.93 3.99 2.57
C GLU A 113 6.12 4.38 1.10
N ASP A 114 5.30 5.31 0.66
CA ASP A 114 5.38 5.86 -0.68
C ASP A 114 5.44 7.39 -0.68
N PHE A 115 5.59 7.99 -1.86
CA PHE A 115 5.68 9.44 -1.96
C PHE A 115 4.31 10.12 -1.78
N GLY A 116 3.19 9.43 -1.97
CA GLY A 116 1.84 9.93 -1.63
C GLY A 116 1.69 10.14 -0.13
N GLN A 117 2.15 9.18 0.68
CA GLN A 117 2.21 9.28 2.14
C GLN A 117 3.19 10.38 2.59
N THR A 118 4.33 10.54 1.92
CA THR A 118 5.27 11.63 2.17
C THR A 118 4.63 12.99 1.91
N LEU A 119 3.90 13.15 0.80
CA LEU A 119 3.13 14.38 0.53
C LEU A 119 2.05 14.63 1.59
N ALA A 120 1.38 13.59 2.10
CA ALA A 120 0.42 13.70 3.20
C ALA A 120 1.08 14.24 4.47
N THR A 121 2.23 13.67 4.85
CA THR A 121 3.02 14.12 6.01
C THR A 121 3.46 15.58 5.87
N TRP A 122 3.69 16.05 4.64
CA TRP A 122 3.99 17.45 4.36
C TRP A 122 2.75 18.34 4.30
N GLY A 123 1.55 17.79 4.56
CA GLY A 123 0.29 18.53 4.61
C GLY A 123 -0.38 18.76 3.26
N VAL A 124 0.01 18.02 2.22
CA VAL A 124 -0.69 18.07 0.93
C VAL A 124 -1.99 17.28 1.04
N PRO A 125 -3.16 17.91 0.79
CA PRO A 125 -4.44 17.21 0.90
C PRO A 125 -4.57 16.09 -0.14
N ALA A 126 -5.35 15.05 0.18
CA ALA A 126 -5.60 13.93 -0.72
C ALA A 126 -6.19 14.34 -2.07
N GLY A 127 -7.04 15.38 -2.02
CA GLY A 127 -7.81 15.80 -3.20
C GLY A 127 -8.92 14.81 -3.57
N PRO A 128 -9.53 14.97 -4.76
CA PRO A 128 -10.61 14.10 -5.21
C PRO A 128 -10.19 12.64 -5.40
N TYR A 129 -11.16 11.75 -5.17
CA TYR A 129 -11.04 10.35 -5.56
C TYR A 129 -11.10 10.19 -7.08
N VAL A 130 -10.26 9.33 -7.62
CA VAL A 130 -10.18 9.01 -9.06
C VAL A 130 -9.99 7.51 -9.25
N MET A 131 -10.84 6.91 -10.07
CA MET A 131 -10.69 5.52 -10.51
C MET A 131 -9.95 5.47 -11.84
N LEU A 132 -8.74 4.91 -11.85
CA LEU A 132 -7.93 4.81 -13.06
C LEU A 132 -8.17 3.49 -13.80
N PRO A 133 -8.18 3.50 -15.16
CA PRO A 133 -8.21 2.27 -15.94
C PRO A 133 -7.00 1.39 -15.60
N VAL A 134 -7.25 0.12 -15.32
CA VAL A 134 -6.26 -0.91 -14.95
C VAL A 134 -5.63 -0.70 -13.57
N LEU A 135 -5.28 0.54 -13.21
CA LEU A 135 -4.56 0.87 -11.98
C LEU A 135 -5.46 0.91 -10.73
N GLY A 136 -6.79 1.05 -10.90
CA GLY A 136 -7.73 1.04 -9.79
C GLY A 136 -7.88 2.38 -9.06
N PRO A 137 -8.23 2.34 -7.75
CA PRO A 137 -8.52 3.53 -6.94
C PRO A 137 -7.27 4.35 -6.62
N HIS A 138 -7.40 5.68 -6.67
CA HIS A 138 -6.37 6.65 -6.31
C HIS A 138 -6.99 7.90 -5.75
N THR A 139 -6.22 8.68 -4.98
CA THR A 139 -6.47 10.10 -4.79
C THR A 139 -5.63 10.92 -5.78
N LEU A 140 -5.97 12.18 -5.94
CA LEU A 140 -5.20 13.06 -6.80
C LEU A 140 -3.76 13.24 -6.29
N ARG A 141 -3.55 13.29 -4.95
CA ARG A 141 -2.23 13.32 -4.31
C ARG A 141 -1.40 12.09 -4.69
N ASP A 142 -1.97 10.89 -4.56
CA ASP A 142 -1.25 9.65 -4.83
C ASP A 142 -0.91 9.54 -6.32
N LEU A 143 -1.81 10.00 -7.19
CA LEU A 143 -1.56 10.05 -8.64
C LEU A 143 -0.36 10.93 -8.98
N PHE A 144 -0.20 12.08 -8.31
CA PHE A 144 0.98 12.94 -8.47
C PHE A 144 2.21 12.38 -7.76
N GLY A 145 2.06 11.63 -6.70
CA GLY A 145 3.15 10.95 -5.99
C GLY A 145 3.75 9.77 -6.76
N ARG A 146 2.92 9.04 -7.53
CA ARG A 146 3.34 7.82 -8.25
C ARG A 146 4.56 7.97 -9.16
N PRO A 147 4.71 9.01 -9.99
CA PRO A 147 5.91 9.16 -10.81
C PRO A 147 7.18 9.22 -9.98
N VAL A 148 7.14 9.85 -8.80
CA VAL A 148 8.29 9.95 -7.90
C VAL A 148 8.54 8.60 -7.24
N SER A 149 7.52 7.94 -6.69
CA SER A 149 7.64 6.57 -6.14
C SER A 149 8.20 5.61 -7.19
N SER A 150 7.69 5.66 -8.42
CA SER A 150 8.20 4.81 -9.52
C SER A 150 9.66 5.11 -9.84
N PHE A 151 10.06 6.37 -9.84
CA PHE A 151 11.46 6.76 -10.08
C PHE A 151 12.38 6.28 -8.94
N LEU A 152 11.91 6.23 -7.71
CA LEU A 152 12.66 5.75 -6.55
C LEU A 152 12.69 4.22 -6.48
N SER A 153 11.76 3.52 -7.11
CA SER A 153 11.74 2.07 -7.15
C SER A 153 12.92 1.50 -7.94
N VAL A 154 13.56 0.48 -7.38
CA VAL A 154 14.67 -0.22 -8.03
C VAL A 154 14.23 -0.83 -9.35
N THR A 155 13.00 -1.31 -9.41
CA THR A 155 12.44 -1.92 -10.63
C THR A 155 12.39 -0.96 -11.81
N PHE A 156 12.19 0.34 -11.57
CA PHE A 156 12.20 1.36 -12.62
C PHE A 156 13.57 1.49 -13.31
N HIS A 157 14.66 1.25 -12.58
CA HIS A 157 16.03 1.37 -13.08
C HIS A 157 16.56 0.07 -13.71
N MET A 158 15.81 -1.03 -13.64
CA MET A 158 16.18 -2.25 -14.36
C MET A 158 16.05 -2.01 -15.86
N THR A 159 17.14 -2.26 -16.57
CA THR A 159 17.31 -1.87 -17.99
C THR A 159 16.39 -2.62 -18.93
N ASP A 160 15.78 -3.73 -18.50
CA ASP A 160 14.93 -4.57 -19.32
C ASP A 160 13.44 -4.31 -19.01
N SER A 161 12.76 -3.63 -19.94
CA SER A 161 11.34 -3.30 -19.81
C SER A 161 10.44 -4.53 -19.69
N ASP A 162 10.84 -5.66 -20.29
CA ASP A 162 10.07 -6.91 -20.24
C ASP A 162 10.15 -7.53 -18.86
N VAL A 163 11.31 -7.46 -18.20
CA VAL A 163 11.50 -7.89 -16.82
C VAL A 163 10.65 -7.04 -15.88
N ASN A 164 10.72 -5.72 -15.99
CA ASN A 164 9.91 -4.80 -15.19
C ASN A 164 8.41 -5.06 -15.35
N PHE A 165 7.96 -5.26 -16.59
CA PHE A 165 6.57 -5.59 -16.85
C PHE A 165 6.19 -6.92 -16.19
N GLY A 166 7.01 -7.96 -16.33
CA GLY A 166 6.81 -9.26 -15.71
C GLY A 166 6.73 -9.19 -14.19
N LEU A 167 7.62 -8.43 -13.57
CA LEU A 167 7.64 -8.21 -12.14
C LEU A 167 6.35 -7.53 -11.64
N ASN A 168 5.96 -6.42 -12.24
CA ASN A 168 4.71 -5.71 -11.88
C ASN A 168 3.47 -6.59 -12.10
N MET A 169 3.47 -7.45 -13.13
CA MET A 169 2.37 -8.39 -13.35
C MET A 169 2.29 -9.46 -12.26
N ILE A 170 3.42 -9.96 -11.76
CA ILE A 170 3.44 -10.94 -10.67
C ILE A 170 2.92 -10.29 -9.38
N ASP A 171 3.38 -9.10 -9.04
CA ASP A 171 2.90 -8.35 -7.88
C ASP A 171 1.39 -8.12 -7.93
N ALA A 172 0.87 -7.66 -9.08
CA ALA A 172 -0.56 -7.50 -9.30
C ALA A 172 -1.35 -8.82 -9.15
N LEU A 173 -0.80 -9.94 -9.63
CA LEU A 173 -1.42 -11.26 -9.50
C LEU A 173 -1.45 -11.74 -8.06
N GLU A 174 -0.40 -11.49 -7.32
CA GLU A 174 -0.28 -11.85 -5.92
C GLU A 174 -1.26 -11.06 -5.05
N THR A 175 -1.34 -9.76 -5.27
CA THR A 175 -2.34 -8.90 -4.63
C THR A 175 -3.75 -9.37 -4.96
N ARG A 176 -4.03 -9.71 -6.23
CA ARG A 176 -5.35 -10.21 -6.62
C ARG A 176 -5.66 -11.59 -6.04
N GLU A 177 -4.68 -12.47 -5.93
CA GLU A 177 -4.85 -13.79 -5.31
C GLU A 177 -5.30 -13.67 -3.85
N ARG A 178 -4.70 -12.78 -3.09
CA ARG A 178 -5.09 -12.51 -1.68
C ARG A 178 -6.53 -12.02 -1.56
N LEU A 179 -7.01 -11.27 -2.55
CA LEU A 179 -8.37 -10.72 -2.55
C LEU A 179 -9.47 -11.72 -3.00
N LEU A 180 -9.11 -12.89 -3.56
CA LEU A 180 -10.10 -13.87 -4.02
C LEU A 180 -11.00 -14.39 -2.89
N GLU A 181 -10.46 -14.58 -1.71
CA GLU A 181 -11.21 -15.08 -0.54
C GLU A 181 -12.17 -14.01 0.01
N VAL A 182 -11.70 -12.76 0.04
CA VAL A 182 -12.47 -11.61 0.58
C VAL A 182 -13.63 -11.24 -0.35
N GLU A 183 -13.47 -11.44 -1.66
CA GLU A 183 -14.50 -11.07 -2.65
C GLU A 183 -15.86 -11.73 -2.39
N SER A 184 -15.88 -12.93 -1.82
CA SER A 184 -17.12 -13.66 -1.50
C SER A 184 -17.90 -13.04 -0.34
N LEU A 185 -17.27 -12.19 0.45
CA LEU A 185 -17.87 -11.49 1.60
C LEU A 185 -18.48 -10.15 1.22
N LEU A 186 -18.22 -9.67 -0.01
CA LEU A 186 -18.70 -8.38 -0.48
C LEU A 186 -20.22 -8.40 -0.68
N SER A 187 -20.92 -7.50 0.03
CA SER A 187 -22.35 -7.27 -0.14
C SER A 187 -22.62 -5.79 -0.43
N GLY A 188 -23.67 -5.49 -1.22
CA GLY A 188 -24.03 -4.14 -1.57
C GLY A 188 -23.35 -3.61 -2.84
N ASP A 189 -23.18 -2.28 -2.92
CA ASP A 189 -22.56 -1.62 -4.06
C ASP A 189 -21.04 -1.77 -4.01
N LYS A 190 -20.49 -2.59 -4.88
CA LYS A 190 -19.06 -2.87 -4.95
C LYS A 190 -18.20 -1.64 -5.20
N TYR A 191 -18.72 -0.64 -5.92
CA TYR A 191 -18.00 0.59 -6.18
C TYR A 191 -17.72 1.34 -4.88
N TYR A 192 -18.76 1.58 -4.09
CA TYR A 192 -18.60 2.23 -2.79
C TYR A 192 -17.73 1.41 -1.85
N PHE A 193 -17.89 0.09 -1.84
CA PHE A 193 -17.02 -0.75 -1.02
C PHE A 193 -15.53 -0.56 -1.37
N VAL A 194 -15.18 -0.61 -2.65
CA VAL A 194 -13.78 -0.46 -3.10
C VAL A 194 -13.26 0.94 -2.80
N ARG A 195 -14.08 1.99 -3.04
CA ARG A 195 -13.72 3.37 -2.73
C ARG A 195 -13.46 3.56 -1.24
N ASP A 196 -14.40 3.15 -0.41
CA ASP A 196 -14.34 3.39 1.03
C ASP A 196 -13.24 2.55 1.70
N SER A 197 -13.03 1.31 1.23
CA SER A 197 -11.89 0.49 1.67
C SER A 197 -10.55 1.11 1.31
N TYR A 198 -10.43 1.68 0.11
CA TYR A 198 -9.21 2.37 -0.31
C TYR A 198 -8.94 3.61 0.55
N ILE A 199 -9.95 4.44 0.82
CA ILE A 199 -9.82 5.64 1.66
C ILE A 199 -9.42 5.26 3.09
N GLN A 200 -10.03 4.21 3.66
CA GLN A 200 -9.69 3.71 4.99
C GLN A 200 -8.25 3.15 5.03
N TYR A 201 -7.85 2.40 4.01
CA TYR A 201 -6.50 1.89 3.89
C TYR A 201 -5.48 3.03 3.82
N LEU A 202 -5.75 4.05 3.01
CA LEU A 202 -4.89 5.22 2.89
C LEU A 202 -4.75 5.99 4.22
N ASP A 203 -5.85 6.17 4.95
CA ASP A 203 -5.83 6.81 6.27
C ASP A 203 -5.02 5.98 7.30
N TYR A 204 -5.15 4.66 7.25
CA TYR A 204 -4.36 3.74 8.07
C TYR A 204 -2.86 3.84 7.77
N GLU A 205 -2.47 3.85 6.50
CA GLU A 205 -1.06 3.96 6.07
C GLU A 205 -0.44 5.30 6.49
N ILE A 206 -1.15 6.43 6.25
CA ILE A 206 -0.68 7.77 6.64
C ILE A 206 -0.45 7.89 8.15
N LYS A 207 -1.22 7.15 8.94
CA LYS A 207 -1.12 7.13 10.42
C LYS A 207 -0.17 6.05 10.95
N ASP A 208 0.66 5.44 10.11
CA ASP A 208 1.59 4.37 10.50
C ASP A 208 0.91 3.18 11.19
N GLY A 209 -0.29 2.85 10.79
CA GLY A 209 -1.06 1.76 11.40
C GLY A 209 -1.66 2.09 12.78
N LEU A 210 -1.58 3.34 13.21
CA LEU A 210 -2.25 3.78 14.44
C LEU A 210 -3.75 3.85 14.18
N ASN A 211 -4.48 2.83 14.58
CA ASN A 211 -5.94 2.87 14.57
C ASN A 211 -6.44 3.83 15.65
N ILE A 212 -7.39 4.70 15.26
CA ILE A 212 -8.10 5.61 16.17
C ILE A 212 -9.08 4.84 17.08
N GLU A 213 -9.17 3.51 16.94
CA GLU A 213 -10.12 2.67 17.69
C GLU A 213 -9.72 2.40 19.15
N ASP A 214 -8.56 2.84 19.62
CA ASP A 214 -8.27 2.78 21.07
C ASP A 214 -9.19 3.69 21.91
N ASN A 215 -9.91 4.63 21.29
CA ASN A 215 -10.91 5.42 22.02
C ASN A 215 -12.17 4.63 22.40
N PHE A 216 -12.44 3.48 21.75
CA PHE A 216 -13.64 2.69 22.04
C PHE A 216 -13.50 1.88 23.34
N THR A 217 -12.29 1.53 23.73
CA THR A 217 -12.01 0.85 25.00
C THR A 217 -12.03 1.84 26.17
N ASP A 218 -11.54 3.06 25.99
CA ASP A 218 -11.56 4.09 27.03
C ASP A 218 -13.00 4.55 27.35
N ASP A 219 -13.88 4.69 26.33
CA ASP A 219 -15.29 5.02 26.52
C ASP A 219 -16.10 3.88 27.19
N MET A 220 -15.67 2.62 27.05
CA MET A 220 -16.33 1.49 27.71
C MET A 220 -15.96 1.35 29.19
N ASP A 221 -14.74 1.71 29.58
CA ASP A 221 -14.31 1.68 30.96
C ASP A 221 -14.98 2.80 31.80
N ASP A 222 -15.27 3.97 31.18
CA ASP A 222 -16.04 5.03 31.82
C ASP A 222 -17.54 4.67 32.02
N PHE A 223 -18.09 3.77 31.18
CA PHE A 223 -19.50 3.34 31.29
C PHE A 223 -19.74 2.23 32.31
N LEU A 224 -18.68 1.58 32.80
CA LEU A 224 -18.76 0.46 33.76
C LEU A 224 -18.49 0.87 35.21
N ILE A 225 -18.28 2.19 35.49
CA ILE A 225 -17.93 2.70 36.82
C ILE A 225 -19.12 3.45 37.54
N ASP A 226 -20.33 3.45 36.95
CA ASP A 226 -21.54 3.98 37.62
C ASP A 226 -22.51 2.86 38.13
#